data_86a939aebbf05ce5a0aa02419c8bd805
#
_entry.id   86a939aebbf05ce5a0aa02419c8bd805
#
_cell.length_a   1.000
_cell.length_b   1.000
_cell.length_c   1.000
_cell.angle_alpha   90.00
_cell.angle_beta   90.00
_cell.angle_gamma   90.00
#
_symmetry.space_group_name_H-M   'P 1'
#
loop_
_entity.id
_entity.type
_entity.pdbx_description
1 polymer ?
#
loop_
_entity_poly.entity_id
_entity_poly.type
_entity_poly.pdbx_seq_one_letter_code
_entity_poly.pdbx_strand_id
1 'polypeptide(L)'
;ITVPLMALKFPSLVGKESITDAKIPVIGGFTNVCFFGAVWMIGWGFAGETGMLSEQLGDSAGLICLILAGVGWAMIIVAAGDPFGLMEPKGIDNSKVKGELEWSLNALRMFIVVGWIIYPLGYLYSPEANLLDGNQELMGVLYNIADMINKIGFGVVAWMGAKKATAAMA
;
A
#
# COMPACT_ATOMS: atom_id res chain seq x y z
N ILE A 1 6.90 -8.74 -3.75
CA ILE A 1 8.23 -8.08 -3.62
C ILE A 1 8.14 -6.60 -4.01
N THR A 2 7.45 -6.24 -5.12
CA THR A 2 7.40 -4.85 -5.61
C THR A 2 6.68 -3.88 -4.67
N VAL A 3 5.56 -4.27 -4.07
CA VAL A 3 4.75 -3.40 -3.20
C VAL A 3 5.52 -2.94 -1.95
N PRO A 4 6.20 -3.81 -1.18
CA PRO A 4 7.04 -3.36 -0.08
C PRO A 4 8.17 -2.42 -0.53
N LEU A 5 8.77 -2.65 -1.70
CA LEU A 5 9.80 -1.76 -2.23
C LEU A 5 9.24 -0.39 -2.64
N MET A 6 8.04 -0.34 -3.22
CA MET A 6 7.34 0.91 -3.51
C MET A 6 7.05 1.68 -2.21
N ALA A 7 6.53 1.00 -1.19
CA ALA A 7 6.27 1.59 0.12
C ALA A 7 7.54 2.11 0.79
N LEU A 8 8.66 1.39 0.69
CA LEU A 8 9.96 1.81 1.21
C LEU A 8 10.50 3.05 0.48
N LYS A 9 10.27 3.16 -0.83
CA LYS A 9 10.74 4.30 -1.64
C LYS A 9 9.84 5.53 -1.55
N PHE A 10 8.57 5.36 -1.20
CA PHE A 10 7.62 6.45 -1.11
C PHE A 10 8.13 7.64 -0.24
N PRO A 11 8.68 7.43 0.97
CA PRO A 11 9.21 8.51 1.79
C PRO A 11 10.34 9.32 1.13
N SER A 12 11.17 8.68 0.32
CA SER A 12 12.29 9.36 -0.34
C SER A 12 11.88 10.35 -1.42
N LEU A 13 10.63 10.28 -1.89
CA LEU A 13 10.08 11.15 -2.91
C LEU A 13 9.62 12.50 -2.35
N VAL A 14 9.34 12.58 -1.04
CA VAL A 14 8.81 13.80 -0.42
C VAL A 14 9.85 14.64 0.30
N GLY A 15 11.09 14.14 0.42
CA GLY A 15 12.18 14.80 1.16
C GLY A 15 12.13 14.51 2.67
N LYS A 16 13.31 14.49 3.28
CA LYS A 16 13.43 14.16 4.72
C LYS A 16 12.76 15.18 5.62
N GLU A 17 12.78 16.45 5.24
CA GLU A 17 12.18 17.56 5.96
C GLU A 17 10.65 17.47 6.07
N SER A 18 10.02 16.74 5.15
CA SER A 18 8.57 16.52 5.15
C SER A 18 8.14 15.32 6.01
N ILE A 19 9.09 14.46 6.40
CA ILE A 19 8.82 13.31 7.23
C ILE A 19 8.90 13.73 8.70
N THR A 20 7.84 13.48 9.43
CA THR A 20 7.74 13.83 10.85
C THR A 20 8.31 12.74 11.75
N ASP A 21 8.39 13.03 13.05
CA ASP A 21 8.75 12.06 14.07
C ASP A 21 7.60 11.11 14.47
N ALA A 22 6.52 11.09 13.68
CA ALA A 22 5.40 10.21 13.91
C ALA A 22 5.84 8.74 14.01
N LYS A 23 5.39 8.06 15.05
CA LYS A 23 5.78 6.66 15.34
C LYS A 23 4.56 5.85 15.72
N ILE A 24 4.53 4.60 15.23
CA ILE A 24 3.64 3.59 15.80
C ILE A 24 4.43 2.82 16.86
N PRO A 25 3.89 2.62 18.07
CA PRO A 25 4.55 1.83 19.08
C PRO A 25 5.02 0.49 18.55
N VAL A 26 6.24 0.06 18.92
CA VAL A 26 6.89 -1.20 18.50
C VAL A 26 7.44 -1.18 17.07
N ILE A 27 6.77 -0.55 16.10
CA ILE A 27 7.19 -0.57 14.68
C ILE A 27 8.18 0.56 14.37
N GLY A 28 7.99 1.71 15.00
CA GLY A 28 8.86 2.87 14.80
C GLY A 28 8.28 3.91 13.85
N GLY A 29 9.16 4.64 13.14
CA GLY A 29 8.79 5.79 12.32
C GLY A 29 8.14 5.44 11.00
N PHE A 30 7.70 6.47 10.30
CA PHE A 30 6.96 6.45 9.05
C PHE A 30 7.46 5.43 8.01
N THR A 31 8.76 5.41 7.71
CA THR A 31 9.34 4.47 6.71
C THR A 31 9.15 3.02 7.13
N ASN A 32 9.35 2.73 8.41
CA ASN A 32 9.19 1.37 8.94
C ASN A 32 7.72 0.96 8.89
N VAL A 33 6.81 1.84 9.25
CA VAL A 33 5.36 1.59 9.21
C VAL A 33 4.91 1.27 7.79
N CYS A 34 5.34 2.04 6.80
CA CYS A 34 5.05 1.77 5.39
C CYS A 34 5.61 0.41 4.93
N PHE A 35 6.86 0.13 5.26
CA PHE A 35 7.52 -1.11 4.85
C PHE A 35 6.90 -2.34 5.52
N PHE A 36 6.77 -2.33 6.85
CA PHE A 36 6.20 -3.45 7.59
C PHE A 36 4.72 -3.65 7.28
N GLY A 37 3.95 -2.57 7.13
CA GLY A 37 2.56 -2.66 6.68
C GLY A 37 2.44 -3.35 5.32
N ALA A 38 3.32 -3.03 4.37
CA ALA A 38 3.33 -3.65 3.06
C ALA A 38 3.76 -5.13 3.10
N VAL A 39 4.78 -5.47 3.88
CA VAL A 39 5.21 -6.88 4.08
C VAL A 39 4.10 -7.67 4.75
N TRP A 40 3.48 -7.13 5.78
CA TRP A 40 2.36 -7.74 6.49
C TRP A 40 1.17 -7.99 5.58
N MET A 41 0.76 -6.94 4.82
CA MET A 41 -0.36 -7.03 3.86
C MET A 41 -0.13 -8.14 2.83
N ILE A 42 1.04 -8.15 2.20
CA ILE A 42 1.37 -9.14 1.16
C ILE A 42 1.54 -10.54 1.75
N GLY A 43 2.14 -10.67 2.93
CA GLY A 43 2.32 -11.97 3.60
C GLY A 43 0.99 -12.64 3.92
N TRP A 44 0.04 -11.90 4.49
CA TRP A 44 -1.29 -12.44 4.79
C TRP A 44 -2.13 -12.65 3.53
N GLY A 45 -2.03 -11.77 2.53
CA GLY A 45 -2.66 -11.99 1.22
C GLY A 45 -2.17 -13.29 0.57
N PHE A 46 -0.87 -13.50 0.54
CA PHE A 46 -0.26 -14.73 0.02
C PHE A 46 -0.69 -15.98 0.78
N ALA A 47 -0.70 -15.93 2.12
CA ALA A 47 -1.13 -17.06 2.95
C ALA A 47 -2.60 -17.44 2.66
N GLY A 48 -3.46 -16.46 2.42
CA GLY A 48 -4.85 -16.69 2.04
C GLY A 48 -5.01 -17.26 0.64
N GLU A 49 -4.32 -16.69 -0.35
CA GLU A 49 -4.39 -17.16 -1.75
C GLU A 49 -3.82 -18.56 -1.96
N THR A 50 -2.85 -18.95 -1.16
CA THR A 50 -2.25 -20.28 -1.26
C THR A 50 -2.95 -21.34 -0.41
N GLY A 51 -3.97 -20.96 0.37
CA GLY A 51 -4.65 -21.86 1.29
C GLY A 51 -3.76 -22.41 2.40
N MET A 52 -2.61 -21.76 2.66
CA MET A 52 -1.58 -22.25 3.60
C MET A 52 -2.11 -22.51 5.01
N LEU A 53 -3.15 -21.80 5.42
CA LEU A 53 -3.74 -21.88 6.75
C LEU A 53 -5.08 -22.62 6.77
N SER A 54 -5.50 -23.21 5.64
CA SER A 54 -6.81 -23.87 5.54
C SER A 54 -6.95 -25.10 6.45
N GLU A 55 -5.86 -25.83 6.69
CA GLU A 55 -5.86 -26.97 7.62
C GLU A 55 -6.05 -26.53 9.07
N GLN A 56 -5.53 -25.36 9.47
CA GLN A 56 -5.58 -24.86 10.84
C GLN A 56 -6.85 -24.03 11.13
N LEU A 57 -7.35 -23.28 10.15
CA LEU A 57 -8.42 -22.29 10.32
C LEU A 57 -9.73 -22.69 9.60
N GLY A 58 -9.71 -23.79 8.82
CA GLY A 58 -10.87 -24.26 8.08
C GLY A 58 -11.43 -23.21 7.13
N ASP A 59 -12.74 -23.18 6.95
CA ASP A 59 -13.45 -22.26 6.04
C ASP A 59 -13.27 -20.77 6.38
N SER A 60 -12.81 -20.45 7.59
CA SER A 60 -12.56 -19.07 8.00
C SER A 60 -11.19 -18.54 7.58
N ALA A 61 -10.31 -19.37 7.04
CA ALA A 61 -8.93 -19.01 6.72
C ALA A 61 -8.86 -17.81 5.77
N GLY A 62 -9.64 -17.84 4.69
CA GLY A 62 -9.68 -16.76 3.70
C GLY A 62 -10.10 -15.43 4.29
N LEU A 63 -11.17 -15.40 5.08
CA LEU A 63 -11.65 -14.19 5.73
C LEU A 63 -10.64 -13.63 6.75
N ILE A 64 -10.05 -14.50 7.56
CA ILE A 64 -9.04 -14.10 8.54
C ILE A 64 -7.83 -13.49 7.83
N CYS A 65 -7.33 -14.12 6.77
CA CYS A 65 -6.21 -13.62 5.98
C CYS A 65 -6.53 -12.26 5.33
N LEU A 66 -7.75 -12.09 4.80
CA LEU A 66 -8.20 -10.81 4.23
C LEU A 66 -8.21 -9.69 5.28
N ILE A 67 -8.77 -9.94 6.47
CA ILE A 67 -8.81 -8.97 7.56
C ILE A 67 -7.39 -8.59 7.99
N LEU A 68 -6.52 -9.57 8.19
CA LEU A 68 -5.14 -9.33 8.61
C LEU A 68 -4.32 -8.60 7.54
N ALA A 69 -4.51 -8.93 6.26
CA ALA A 69 -3.92 -8.18 5.16
C ALA A 69 -4.43 -6.72 5.14
N GLY A 70 -5.72 -6.52 5.39
CA GLY A 70 -6.34 -5.20 5.52
C GLY A 70 -5.73 -4.33 6.61
N VAL A 71 -5.31 -4.90 7.74
CA VAL A 71 -4.58 -4.18 8.80
C VAL A 71 -3.26 -3.61 8.25
N GLY A 72 -2.49 -4.38 7.50
CA GLY A 72 -1.25 -3.90 6.88
C GLY A 72 -1.50 -2.75 5.90
N TRP A 73 -2.56 -2.85 5.10
CA TRP A 73 -2.96 -1.77 4.20
C TRP A 73 -3.39 -0.50 4.97
N ALA A 74 -4.19 -0.65 6.02
CA ALA A 74 -4.59 0.47 6.88
C ALA A 74 -3.37 1.17 7.49
N MET A 75 -2.35 0.43 7.93
CA MET A 75 -1.09 1.00 8.42
C MET A 75 -0.42 1.91 7.37
N ILE A 76 -0.37 1.48 6.13
CA ILE A 76 0.22 2.26 5.04
C ILE A 76 -0.60 3.52 4.76
N ILE A 77 -1.94 3.41 4.73
CA ILE A 77 -2.86 4.54 4.51
C ILE A 77 -2.67 5.59 5.61
N VAL A 78 -2.65 5.17 6.87
CA VAL A 78 -2.45 6.07 8.02
C VAL A 78 -1.08 6.74 7.93
N ALA A 79 -0.01 5.99 7.69
CA ALA A 79 1.32 6.56 7.54
C ALA A 79 1.42 7.54 6.37
N ALA A 80 0.89 7.20 5.20
CA ALA A 80 1.06 7.98 3.98
C ALA A 80 0.18 9.24 3.92
N GLY A 81 -0.96 9.28 4.56
CA GLY A 81 -1.92 10.37 4.40
C GLY A 81 -2.76 10.68 5.62
N ASP A 82 -2.88 9.73 6.50
CA ASP A 82 -3.72 9.82 7.71
C ASP A 82 -5.08 10.50 7.46
N PRO A 83 -5.91 9.94 6.55
CA PRO A 83 -7.19 10.54 6.23
C PRO A 83 -8.17 10.55 7.41
N PHE A 84 -7.87 9.76 8.44
CA PHE A 84 -8.72 9.59 9.64
C PHE A 84 -8.19 10.33 10.87
N GLY A 85 -7.03 11.00 10.78
CA GLY A 85 -6.43 11.71 11.91
C GLY A 85 -5.97 10.78 13.05
N LEU A 86 -5.46 9.60 12.72
CA LEU A 86 -5.04 8.59 13.69
C LEU A 86 -3.60 8.76 14.19
N MET A 87 -2.82 9.60 13.53
CA MET A 87 -1.42 9.91 13.88
C MET A 87 -1.25 11.38 14.23
N GLU A 88 -0.62 11.65 15.37
CA GLU A 88 -0.19 13.00 15.74
C GLU A 88 1.29 12.94 16.21
N PRO A 89 2.19 13.66 15.52
CA PRO A 89 1.99 14.37 14.25
C PRO A 89 1.76 13.42 13.08
N LYS A 90 1.15 13.88 11.97
CA LYS A 90 0.98 13.08 10.73
C LYS A 90 2.33 12.63 10.20
N GLY A 91 2.39 11.44 9.60
CA GLY A 91 3.64 10.87 9.04
C GLY A 91 4.31 11.75 7.99
N ILE A 92 3.52 12.53 7.23
CA ILE A 92 4.00 13.51 6.25
C ILE A 92 3.45 14.89 6.61
N ASP A 93 4.34 15.84 6.82
CA ASP A 93 4.00 17.27 6.95
C ASP A 93 3.84 17.90 5.56
N ASN A 94 2.61 18.04 5.11
CA ASN A 94 2.29 18.58 3.79
C ASN A 94 2.80 20.01 3.61
N SER A 95 2.94 20.81 4.66
CA SER A 95 3.44 22.19 4.56
C SER A 95 4.91 22.27 4.15
N LYS A 96 5.65 21.19 4.35
CA LYS A 96 7.06 21.06 3.98
C LYS A 96 7.29 20.33 2.67
N VAL A 97 6.25 19.80 2.04
CA VAL A 97 6.35 19.19 0.70
C VAL A 97 6.53 20.30 -0.32
N LYS A 98 7.59 20.21 -1.13
CA LYS A 98 7.84 21.19 -2.19
C LYS A 98 6.68 21.17 -3.20
N GLY A 99 6.26 22.35 -3.67
CA GLY A 99 5.11 22.52 -4.58
C GLY A 99 5.19 21.65 -5.83
N GLU A 100 6.39 21.43 -6.37
CA GLU A 100 6.64 20.57 -7.52
C GLU A 100 6.34 19.09 -7.25
N LEU A 101 6.35 18.67 -5.98
CA LEU A 101 6.09 17.30 -5.54
C LEU A 101 4.68 17.08 -5.03
N GLU A 102 3.93 18.13 -4.72
CA GLU A 102 2.60 18.03 -4.10
C GLU A 102 1.62 17.20 -4.96
N TRP A 103 1.54 17.47 -6.25
CA TRP A 103 0.68 16.70 -7.15
C TRP A 103 1.09 15.22 -7.22
N SER A 104 2.40 14.96 -7.25
CA SER A 104 2.95 13.61 -7.29
C SER A 104 2.63 12.84 -6.01
N LEU A 105 2.81 13.48 -4.85
CA LEU A 105 2.45 12.91 -3.55
C LEU A 105 0.96 12.55 -3.48
N ASN A 106 0.09 13.47 -3.90
CA ASN A 106 -1.36 13.24 -3.89
C ASN A 106 -1.76 12.12 -4.85
N ALA A 107 -1.16 12.06 -6.04
CA ALA A 107 -1.39 10.96 -6.99
C ALA A 107 -0.91 9.61 -6.42
N LEU A 108 0.26 9.55 -5.78
CA LEU A 108 0.77 8.33 -5.15
C LEU A 108 -0.11 7.86 -3.99
N ARG A 109 -0.65 8.79 -3.18
CA ARG A 109 -1.65 8.48 -2.15
C ARG A 109 -2.92 7.88 -2.74
N MET A 110 -3.40 8.41 -3.87
CA MET A 110 -4.57 7.86 -4.57
C MET A 110 -4.33 6.43 -5.05
N PHE A 111 -3.14 6.09 -5.55
CA PHE A 111 -2.80 4.71 -5.87
C PHE A 111 -2.86 3.79 -4.65
N ILE A 112 -2.34 4.25 -3.50
CA ILE A 112 -2.34 3.46 -2.26
C ILE A 112 -3.77 3.30 -1.71
N VAL A 113 -4.57 4.37 -1.67
CA VAL A 113 -5.89 4.35 -1.02
C VAL A 113 -6.95 3.76 -1.94
N VAL A 114 -6.97 4.13 -3.21
CA VAL A 114 -8.01 3.74 -4.17
C VAL A 114 -7.52 2.64 -5.12
N GLY A 115 -6.33 2.82 -5.68
CA GLY A 115 -5.79 1.88 -6.68
C GLY A 115 -5.58 0.46 -6.12
N TRP A 116 -5.14 0.35 -4.88
CA TRP A 116 -4.90 -0.95 -4.25
C TRP A 116 -6.17 -1.68 -3.79
N ILE A 117 -7.32 -1.04 -3.79
CA ILE A 117 -8.62 -1.68 -3.43
C ILE A 117 -8.95 -2.85 -4.38
N ILE A 118 -8.44 -2.80 -5.59
CA ILE A 118 -8.68 -3.83 -6.60
C ILE A 118 -8.08 -5.20 -6.21
N TYR A 119 -7.00 -5.21 -5.40
CA TYR A 119 -6.39 -6.47 -4.94
C TYR A 119 -7.29 -7.23 -3.95
N PRO A 120 -7.81 -6.63 -2.86
CA PRO A 120 -8.79 -7.33 -2.04
C PRO A 120 -10.07 -7.69 -2.80
N LEU A 121 -10.50 -6.90 -3.79
CA LEU A 121 -11.63 -7.29 -4.64
C LEU A 121 -11.30 -8.55 -5.47
N GLY A 122 -10.11 -8.62 -6.06
CA GLY A 122 -9.65 -9.83 -6.76
C GLY A 122 -9.54 -11.04 -5.82
N TYR A 123 -9.05 -10.81 -4.60
CA TYR A 123 -8.91 -11.86 -3.58
C TYR A 123 -10.24 -12.51 -3.21
N LEU A 124 -11.36 -11.77 -3.22
CA LEU A 124 -12.69 -12.33 -2.95
C LEU A 124 -13.07 -13.47 -3.93
N TYR A 125 -12.49 -13.48 -5.12
CA TYR A 125 -12.70 -14.51 -6.15
C TYR A 125 -11.63 -15.61 -6.15
N SER A 126 -10.69 -15.58 -5.18
CA SER A 126 -9.71 -16.66 -5.03
C SER A 126 -10.40 -17.95 -4.61
N PRO A 127 -10.20 -19.06 -5.34
CA PRO A 127 -10.76 -20.36 -4.95
C PRO A 127 -10.31 -20.80 -3.57
N GLU A 128 -9.06 -20.53 -3.20
CA GLU A 128 -8.47 -20.92 -1.92
C GLU A 128 -8.98 -20.04 -0.77
N ALA A 129 -9.34 -18.80 -1.04
CA ALA A 129 -9.94 -17.92 -0.03
C ALA A 129 -11.38 -18.32 0.32
N ASN A 130 -12.08 -18.95 -0.62
CA ASN A 130 -13.44 -19.50 -0.45
C ASN A 130 -14.45 -18.48 0.13
N LEU A 131 -14.34 -17.21 -0.31
CA LEU A 131 -15.20 -16.10 0.15
C LEU A 131 -16.39 -15.84 -0.76
N LEU A 132 -16.18 -16.00 -2.07
CA LEU A 132 -17.20 -15.95 -3.11
C LEU A 132 -17.04 -17.18 -4.01
N ASP A 133 -17.94 -17.34 -4.99
CA ASP A 133 -17.81 -18.37 -6.01
C ASP A 133 -16.46 -18.24 -6.71
N GLY A 134 -15.51 -19.11 -6.37
CA GLY A 134 -14.11 -19.02 -6.81
C GLY A 134 -14.01 -18.93 -8.34
N ASN A 135 -13.48 -17.85 -8.84
CA ASN A 135 -13.26 -17.62 -10.27
C ASN A 135 -11.82 -17.16 -10.49
N GLN A 136 -10.94 -18.13 -10.69
CA GLN A 136 -9.51 -17.87 -10.89
C GLN A 136 -9.21 -17.01 -12.12
N GLU A 137 -9.99 -17.14 -13.20
CA GLU A 137 -9.81 -16.31 -14.39
C GLU A 137 -10.13 -14.85 -14.09
N LEU A 138 -11.26 -14.57 -13.41
CA LEU A 138 -11.64 -13.22 -13.02
C LEU A 138 -10.65 -12.63 -12.04
N MET A 139 -10.20 -13.39 -11.05
CA MET A 139 -9.13 -12.98 -10.13
C MET A 139 -7.87 -12.59 -10.90
N GLY A 140 -7.42 -13.42 -11.84
CA GLY A 140 -6.24 -13.16 -12.67
C GLY A 140 -6.37 -11.88 -13.50
N VAL A 141 -7.54 -11.64 -14.11
CA VAL A 141 -7.82 -10.41 -14.87
C VAL A 141 -7.77 -9.18 -13.96
N LEU A 142 -8.40 -9.22 -12.79
CA LEU A 142 -8.39 -8.11 -11.82
C LEU A 142 -6.98 -7.79 -11.35
N TYR A 143 -6.17 -8.80 -11.04
CA TYR A 143 -4.79 -8.61 -10.62
C TYR A 143 -3.90 -8.05 -11.74
N ASN A 144 -4.07 -8.50 -12.98
CA ASN A 144 -3.33 -7.95 -14.12
C ASN A 144 -3.67 -6.47 -14.37
N ILE A 145 -4.95 -6.10 -14.27
CA ILE A 145 -5.39 -4.71 -14.38
C ILE A 145 -4.81 -3.88 -13.22
N ALA A 146 -4.88 -4.41 -11.99
CA ALA A 146 -4.31 -3.75 -10.82
C ALA A 146 -2.81 -3.50 -10.98
N ASP A 147 -2.07 -4.50 -11.44
CA ASP A 147 -0.63 -4.40 -11.65
C ASP A 147 -0.28 -3.37 -12.72
N MET A 148 -1.02 -3.36 -13.83
CA MET A 148 -0.81 -2.39 -14.89
C MET A 148 -1.04 -0.96 -14.38
N ILE A 149 -2.17 -0.70 -13.73
CA ILE A 149 -2.53 0.63 -13.25
C ILE A 149 -1.61 1.05 -12.10
N ASN A 150 -1.47 0.21 -11.09
CA ASN A 150 -0.79 0.60 -9.85
C ASN A 150 0.73 0.59 -9.98
N LYS A 151 1.33 -0.42 -10.59
CA LYS A 151 2.80 -0.51 -10.67
C LYS A 151 3.37 0.43 -11.72
N ILE A 152 2.78 0.44 -12.93
CA ILE A 152 3.24 1.31 -14.01
C ILE A 152 2.87 2.76 -13.67
N GLY A 153 1.61 3.03 -13.31
CA GLY A 153 1.14 4.37 -12.97
C GLY A 153 1.91 4.97 -11.80
N PHE A 154 2.11 4.22 -10.71
CA PHE A 154 2.93 4.65 -9.57
C PHE A 154 4.36 5.00 -10.02
N GLY A 155 5.01 4.14 -10.80
CA GLY A 155 6.37 4.37 -11.30
C GLY A 155 6.48 5.61 -12.17
N VAL A 156 5.53 5.83 -13.08
CA VAL A 156 5.48 7.03 -13.94
C VAL A 156 5.30 8.30 -13.11
N VAL A 157 4.37 8.32 -12.17
CA VAL A 157 4.14 9.48 -11.30
C VAL A 157 5.36 9.79 -10.44
N ALA A 158 5.98 8.76 -9.85
CA ALA A 158 7.21 8.91 -9.07
C ALA A 158 8.36 9.49 -9.91
N TRP A 159 8.55 8.98 -11.13
CA TRP A 159 9.57 9.49 -12.06
C TRP A 159 9.30 10.94 -12.48
N MET A 160 8.06 11.28 -12.82
CA MET A 160 7.68 12.66 -13.18
C MET A 160 7.89 13.62 -12.02
N GLY A 161 7.54 13.24 -10.80
CA GLY A 161 7.79 14.02 -9.59
C GLY A 161 9.28 14.26 -9.37
N ALA A 162 10.09 13.22 -9.44
CA ALA A 162 11.55 13.33 -9.30
C ALA A 162 12.16 14.24 -10.38
N LYS A 163 11.73 14.10 -11.64
CA LYS A 163 12.19 14.97 -12.74
C LYS A 163 11.89 16.44 -12.52
N LYS A 164 10.66 16.77 -12.07
CA LYS A 164 10.26 18.15 -11.76
C LYS A 164 11.08 18.72 -10.61
N ALA A 165 11.26 17.96 -9.53
CA ALA A 165 12.05 18.37 -8.38
C ALA A 165 13.52 18.65 -8.77
N THR A 166 14.12 17.83 -9.63
CA THR A 166 15.49 18.03 -10.12
C THR A 166 15.59 19.30 -10.99
N ALA A 167 14.61 19.52 -11.87
CA ALA A 167 14.61 20.73 -12.72
C ALA A 167 14.46 22.03 -11.92
N ALA A 168 13.77 22.00 -10.78
CA ALA A 168 13.62 23.16 -9.90
C ALA A 168 14.88 23.48 -9.05
N MET A 169 15.86 22.56 -9.03
CA MET A 169 17.15 22.75 -8.34
C MET A 169 18.27 23.21 -9.27
N ALA A 170 18.05 23.16 -10.57
CA ALA A 170 19.02 23.59 -11.60
C ALA A 170 18.79 25.04 -12.01
#